data_c52db0cd7edfd70ee62de8e1c90b5e70
#
_entry.id   c52db0cd7edfd70ee62de8e1c90b5e70
#
_cell.length_a   1.000
_cell.length_b   1.000
_cell.length_c   1.000
_cell.angle_alpha   90.00
_cell.angle_beta   90.00
_cell.angle_gamma   90.00
#
_symmetry.space_group_name_H-M   'P 1'
#
loop_
_entity.id
_entity.type
_entity.pdbx_description
1 polymer ?
#
loop_
_entity_poly.entity_id
_entity_poly.type
_entity_poly.pdbx_seq_one_letter_code
_entity_poly.pdbx_strand_id
1 'polypeptide(L)'
;MTRLGSVAANSWGVSHTAVDLVRPIVTPRPVSLPATPQTLTFDLARSAIIVIDMQNDFCHPDGWLASIGVDIAPARAPIEPLAALLPALRRNGVPVIWLNWGNRSDRLNLPPSLLHVYDPAGQGNGLGAALGGEDRHVLEHGSWNAAIVDELSPEPSDIHVAKYRMSGFWDTPLESILRNLRCDTLLFAGVNSDQCVLSTLTDAACIGYDCIMLDDCAATTSPGFCADATRYNVRQCYGAVATGADLITALT
;
A
#
# COMPACT_ATOMS: atom_id res chain seq x y z
N MET A 1 -30.88 -1.32 -20.81
CA MET A 1 -29.55 -1.90 -20.84
C MET A 1 -29.11 -2.23 -19.42
N THR A 2 -28.56 -3.42 -19.21
CA THR A 2 -27.97 -3.84 -17.93
C THR A 2 -26.53 -3.32 -17.86
N ARG A 3 -26.05 -2.95 -16.65
CA ARG A 3 -24.64 -2.58 -16.46
C ARG A 3 -23.77 -3.83 -16.38
N LEU A 4 -22.68 -3.84 -17.15
CA LEU A 4 -21.62 -4.84 -17.13
C LEU A 4 -20.33 -4.18 -16.63
N GLY A 5 -19.82 -4.64 -15.49
CA GLY A 5 -18.61 -4.16 -14.83
C GLY A 5 -18.76 -4.18 -13.31
N SER A 6 -17.69 -4.49 -12.59
CA SER A 6 -17.65 -4.50 -11.11
C SER A 6 -17.55 -3.10 -10.51
N VAL A 7 -17.13 -2.12 -11.30
CA VAL A 7 -16.96 -0.72 -10.88
C VAL A 7 -17.90 0.17 -11.70
N ALA A 8 -18.72 0.96 -11.02
CA ALA A 8 -19.71 1.81 -11.68
C ALA A 8 -19.08 2.76 -12.71
N ALA A 9 -17.96 3.40 -12.35
CA ALA A 9 -17.23 4.32 -13.22
C ALA A 9 -16.58 3.64 -14.44
N ASN A 10 -16.42 2.30 -14.40
CA ASN A 10 -15.85 1.51 -15.49
C ASN A 10 -16.80 0.39 -15.92
N SER A 11 -17.98 0.75 -16.36
CA SER A 11 -19.02 -0.19 -16.78
C SER A 11 -19.57 0.16 -18.16
N TRP A 12 -20.10 -0.84 -18.85
CA TRP A 12 -20.78 -0.74 -20.14
C TRP A 12 -22.28 -0.93 -19.98
N GLY A 13 -23.05 -0.39 -20.94
CA GLY A 13 -24.45 -0.74 -21.09
C GLY A 13 -24.62 -1.92 -22.04
N VAL A 14 -25.30 -3.00 -21.63
CA VAL A 14 -25.51 -4.19 -22.45
C VAL A 14 -26.99 -4.52 -22.56
N SER A 15 -27.45 -4.86 -23.77
CA SER A 15 -28.77 -5.42 -24.04
C SER A 15 -28.64 -6.63 -24.97
N HIS A 16 -29.75 -7.28 -25.26
CA HIS A 16 -29.75 -8.42 -26.19
C HIS A 16 -29.29 -8.05 -27.62
N THR A 17 -29.46 -6.80 -28.03
CA THR A 17 -29.19 -6.36 -29.40
C THR A 17 -28.08 -5.32 -29.55
N ALA A 18 -27.56 -4.78 -28.42
CA ALA A 18 -26.56 -3.72 -28.47
C ALA A 18 -25.66 -3.69 -27.26
N VAL A 19 -24.42 -3.23 -27.46
CA VAL A 19 -23.45 -2.93 -26.41
C VAL A 19 -23.05 -1.46 -26.56
N ASP A 20 -23.18 -0.71 -25.46
CA ASP A 20 -22.71 0.66 -25.36
C ASP A 20 -21.42 0.69 -24.54
N LEU A 21 -20.30 1.01 -25.19
CA LEU A 21 -18.97 1.07 -24.60
C LEU A 21 -18.66 2.42 -23.93
N VAL A 22 -19.57 3.39 -24.00
CA VAL A 22 -19.39 4.69 -23.34
C VAL A 22 -19.48 4.52 -21.84
N ARG A 23 -18.39 4.88 -21.17
CA ARG A 23 -18.32 4.79 -19.72
C ARG A 23 -19.02 5.97 -19.06
N PRO A 24 -19.62 5.77 -17.87
CA PRO A 24 -20.22 6.87 -17.12
C PRO A 24 -19.22 7.98 -16.84
N ILE A 25 -19.69 9.22 -16.91
CA ILE A 25 -18.92 10.39 -16.50
C ILE A 25 -18.84 10.38 -14.97
N VAL A 26 -17.62 10.50 -14.44
CA VAL A 26 -17.38 10.69 -13.01
C VAL A 26 -17.24 12.18 -12.75
N THR A 27 -18.08 12.72 -11.86
CA THR A 27 -17.97 14.11 -11.42
C THR A 27 -16.72 14.27 -10.55
N PRO A 28 -15.80 15.16 -10.90
CA PRO A 28 -14.61 15.42 -10.09
C PRO A 28 -14.98 15.89 -8.67
N ARG A 29 -14.19 15.46 -7.70
CA ARG A 29 -14.27 15.85 -6.29
C ARG A 29 -12.92 16.42 -5.86
N PRO A 30 -12.63 17.70 -6.18
CA PRO A 30 -11.33 18.30 -5.87
C PRO A 30 -11.13 18.45 -4.37
N VAL A 31 -9.97 18.02 -3.89
CA VAL A 31 -9.50 18.21 -2.50
C VAL A 31 -8.13 18.88 -2.55
N SER A 32 -7.96 19.94 -1.76
CA SER A 32 -6.70 20.69 -1.67
C SER A 32 -6.10 20.56 -0.28
N LEU A 33 -4.80 20.29 -0.21
CA LEU A 33 -4.05 20.20 1.05
C LEU A 33 -2.62 20.73 0.92
N PRO A 34 -2.00 21.17 2.05
CA PRO A 34 -0.59 21.48 2.08
C PRO A 34 0.26 20.28 1.66
N ALA A 35 1.23 20.51 0.82
CA ALA A 35 2.18 19.47 0.39
C ALA A 35 3.53 20.09 0.01
N THR A 36 4.55 19.27 -0.12
CA THR A 36 5.85 19.68 -0.67
C THR A 36 6.06 19.00 -2.02
N PRO A 37 6.48 19.75 -3.05
CA PRO A 37 7.03 21.12 -3.00
C PRO A 37 5.97 22.23 -2.99
N GLN A 38 4.68 21.96 -3.20
CA GLN A 38 3.62 22.98 -3.35
C GLN A 38 2.30 22.44 -2.80
N THR A 39 1.37 23.36 -2.43
CA THR A 39 -0.03 22.98 -2.18
C THR A 39 -0.58 22.19 -3.36
N LEU A 40 -1.21 21.06 -3.07
CA LEU A 40 -1.70 20.11 -4.05
C LEU A 40 -3.22 20.10 -4.07
N THR A 41 -3.80 20.06 -5.27
CA THR A 41 -5.23 19.77 -5.47
C THR A 41 -5.36 18.56 -6.37
N PHE A 42 -6.10 17.55 -5.94
CA PHE A 42 -6.31 16.31 -6.69
C PHE A 42 -7.78 15.88 -6.67
N ASP A 43 -8.14 14.97 -7.58
CA ASP A 43 -9.51 14.46 -7.67
C ASP A 43 -9.69 13.23 -6.77
N LEU A 44 -10.40 13.38 -5.67
CA LEU A 44 -10.68 12.30 -4.72
C LEU A 44 -11.51 11.17 -5.35
N ALA A 45 -12.34 11.49 -6.36
CA ALA A 45 -13.17 10.48 -7.04
C ALA A 45 -12.35 9.53 -7.94
N ARG A 46 -11.08 9.86 -8.20
CA ARG A 46 -10.14 9.08 -9.02
C ARG A 46 -8.88 8.71 -8.24
N SER A 47 -9.00 8.60 -6.94
CA SER A 47 -7.88 8.31 -6.04
C SER A 47 -8.06 6.98 -5.34
N ALA A 48 -6.96 6.39 -4.88
CA ALA A 48 -6.92 5.25 -3.96
C ALA A 48 -5.79 5.44 -2.95
N ILE A 49 -5.92 4.86 -1.75
CA ILE A 49 -4.80 4.72 -0.83
C ILE A 49 -4.23 3.31 -0.90
N ILE A 50 -2.90 3.22 -0.97
CA ILE A 50 -2.14 1.95 -0.91
C ILE A 50 -1.44 1.93 0.45
N VAL A 51 -1.88 1.04 1.33
CA VAL A 51 -1.28 0.80 2.66
C VAL A 51 -0.40 -0.43 2.55
N ILE A 52 0.91 -0.24 2.76
CA ILE A 52 1.94 -1.21 2.43
C ILE A 52 2.51 -1.84 3.70
N ASP A 53 2.48 -3.17 3.77
CA ASP A 53 3.19 -4.01 4.73
C ASP A 53 2.96 -3.65 6.21
N MET A 54 1.78 -3.13 6.58
CA MET A 54 1.40 -2.89 7.98
C MET A 54 1.00 -4.20 8.66
N GLN A 55 1.94 -5.16 8.67
CA GLN A 55 1.76 -6.56 9.07
C GLN A 55 2.44 -6.86 10.40
N ASN A 56 2.03 -7.96 11.05
CA ASN A 56 2.59 -8.38 12.33
C ASN A 56 4.11 -8.56 12.28
N ASP A 57 4.65 -9.12 11.20
CA ASP A 57 6.11 -9.31 11.07
C ASP A 57 6.92 -8.02 11.06
N PHE A 58 6.33 -6.92 10.62
CA PHE A 58 6.99 -5.61 10.62
C PHE A 58 6.67 -4.78 11.85
N CYS A 59 5.46 -4.91 12.40
CA CYS A 59 4.92 -3.96 13.38
C CYS A 59 4.54 -4.56 14.73
N HIS A 60 4.54 -5.90 14.91
CA HIS A 60 4.15 -6.52 16.19
C HIS A 60 5.39 -6.94 17.01
N PRO A 61 5.36 -6.78 18.37
CA PRO A 61 6.48 -7.21 19.23
C PRO A 61 6.86 -8.68 19.10
N ASP A 62 5.91 -9.54 18.78
CA ASP A 62 6.14 -10.98 18.53
C ASP A 62 6.37 -11.29 17.04
N GLY A 63 6.53 -10.28 16.20
CA GLY A 63 6.77 -10.42 14.77
C GLY A 63 8.25 -10.67 14.44
N TRP A 64 8.51 -10.89 13.15
CA TRP A 64 9.82 -11.24 12.64
C TRP A 64 10.91 -10.19 12.93
N LEU A 65 10.67 -8.91 12.60
CA LEU A 65 11.69 -7.86 12.80
C LEU A 65 12.11 -7.75 14.27
N ALA A 66 11.14 -7.79 15.20
CA ALA A 66 11.43 -7.78 16.63
C ALA A 66 12.22 -9.04 17.04
N SER A 67 11.90 -10.22 16.50
CA SER A 67 12.58 -11.48 16.83
C SER A 67 14.05 -11.52 16.42
N ILE A 68 14.42 -10.75 15.39
CA ILE A 68 15.82 -10.61 14.93
C ILE A 68 16.51 -9.37 15.51
N GLY A 69 15.91 -8.71 16.53
CA GLY A 69 16.51 -7.61 17.27
C GLY A 69 16.38 -6.22 16.63
N VAL A 70 15.52 -6.05 15.64
CA VAL A 70 15.22 -4.73 15.06
C VAL A 70 14.28 -3.95 15.97
N ASP A 71 14.59 -2.69 16.25
CA ASP A 71 13.66 -1.77 16.91
C ASP A 71 12.47 -1.47 15.97
N ILE A 72 11.31 -1.99 16.33
CA ILE A 72 10.07 -1.81 15.54
C ILE A 72 9.29 -0.54 15.89
N ALA A 73 9.70 0.24 16.89
CA ALA A 73 8.99 1.45 17.28
C ALA A 73 8.76 2.41 16.10
N PRO A 74 9.73 2.63 15.18
CA PRO A 74 9.48 3.43 13.99
C PRO A 74 8.43 2.81 13.04
N ALA A 75 8.43 1.48 12.86
CA ALA A 75 7.45 0.81 12.00
C ALA A 75 6.01 0.87 12.56
N ARG A 76 5.85 1.08 13.85
CA ARG A 76 4.56 1.26 14.52
C ARG A 76 4.03 2.70 14.45
N ALA A 77 4.89 3.67 14.21
CA ALA A 77 4.50 5.09 14.18
C ALA A 77 3.34 5.40 13.22
N PRO A 78 3.20 4.77 12.03
CA PRO A 78 2.08 5.00 11.11
C PRO A 78 0.73 4.47 11.60
N ILE A 79 0.66 3.61 12.62
CA ILE A 79 -0.58 2.93 13.03
C ILE A 79 -1.65 3.94 13.46
N GLU A 80 -1.33 4.85 14.37
CA GLU A 80 -2.30 5.82 14.88
C GLU A 80 -2.79 6.79 13.78
N PRO A 81 -1.92 7.43 12.97
CA PRO A 81 -2.36 8.24 11.84
C PRO A 81 -3.22 7.48 10.83
N LEU A 82 -2.88 6.23 10.50
CA LEU A 82 -3.66 5.40 9.60
C LEU A 82 -5.02 5.03 10.20
N ALA A 83 -5.08 4.66 11.47
CA ALA A 83 -6.34 4.35 12.16
C ALA A 83 -7.31 5.55 12.15
N ALA A 84 -6.79 6.77 12.19
CA ALA A 84 -7.60 7.99 12.06
C ALA A 84 -8.00 8.29 10.59
N LEU A 85 -7.10 8.09 9.62
CA LEU A 85 -7.30 8.46 8.22
C LEU A 85 -8.21 7.49 7.47
N LEU A 86 -8.02 6.17 7.63
CA LEU A 86 -8.72 5.17 6.82
C LEU A 86 -10.25 5.25 6.90
N PRO A 87 -10.87 5.45 8.09
CA PRO A 87 -12.31 5.66 8.18
C PRO A 87 -12.79 6.90 7.42
N ALA A 88 -11.99 7.99 7.41
CA ALA A 88 -12.35 9.20 6.68
C ALA A 88 -12.31 8.98 5.16
N LEU A 89 -11.31 8.27 4.64
CA LEU A 89 -11.21 7.90 3.23
C LEU A 89 -12.36 6.98 2.80
N ARG A 90 -12.68 5.95 3.60
CA ARG A 90 -13.81 5.03 3.32
C ARG A 90 -15.15 5.76 3.26
N ARG A 91 -15.44 6.65 4.22
CA ARG A 91 -16.66 7.48 4.19
C ARG A 91 -16.73 8.36 2.95
N ASN A 92 -15.60 8.73 2.40
CA ASN A 92 -15.50 9.50 1.17
C ASN A 92 -15.44 8.62 -0.10
N GLY A 93 -15.61 7.31 0.02
CA GLY A 93 -15.62 6.38 -1.11
C GLY A 93 -14.27 6.19 -1.79
N VAL A 94 -13.16 6.52 -1.11
CA VAL A 94 -11.81 6.26 -1.61
C VAL A 94 -11.46 4.80 -1.32
N PRO A 95 -11.10 4.00 -2.33
CA PRO A 95 -10.67 2.62 -2.13
C PRO A 95 -9.44 2.53 -1.24
N VAL A 96 -9.48 1.64 -0.26
CA VAL A 96 -8.34 1.24 0.57
C VAL A 96 -7.77 -0.06 0.01
N ILE A 97 -6.50 -0.04 -0.35
CA ILE A 97 -5.78 -1.20 -0.88
C ILE A 97 -4.69 -1.59 0.11
N TRP A 98 -4.83 -2.76 0.72
CA TRP A 98 -3.82 -3.39 1.54
C TRP A 98 -2.86 -4.16 0.64
N LEU A 99 -1.67 -3.63 0.48
CA LEU A 99 -0.60 -4.24 -0.31
C LEU A 99 0.40 -4.89 0.63
N ASN A 100 0.22 -6.18 0.90
CA ASN A 100 0.94 -6.87 1.95
C ASN A 100 1.87 -7.93 1.38
N TRP A 101 3.02 -8.12 2.04
CA TRP A 101 3.90 -9.21 1.70
C TRP A 101 3.23 -10.55 2.01
N GLY A 102 3.32 -11.49 1.05
CA GLY A 102 2.72 -12.82 1.17
C GLY A 102 3.43 -13.83 0.27
N ASN A 103 4.54 -14.40 0.75
CA ASN A 103 5.21 -15.47 0.01
C ASN A 103 4.44 -16.79 0.10
N ARG A 104 4.66 -17.65 -0.89
CA ARG A 104 4.12 -19.01 -0.91
C ARG A 104 4.79 -19.87 0.19
N SER A 105 4.07 -20.85 0.74
CA SER A 105 4.61 -21.79 1.71
C SER A 105 5.75 -22.66 1.14
N ASP A 106 5.68 -23.00 -0.14
CA ASP A 106 6.75 -23.73 -0.85
C ASP A 106 7.92 -22.82 -1.31
N ARG A 107 7.81 -21.51 -1.13
CA ARG A 107 8.79 -20.49 -1.50
C ARG A 107 9.21 -20.47 -2.98
N LEU A 108 8.48 -21.12 -3.87
CA LEU A 108 8.79 -21.17 -5.31
C LEU A 108 8.70 -19.82 -6.01
N ASN A 109 8.07 -18.81 -5.39
CA ASN A 109 8.02 -17.43 -5.87
C ASN A 109 9.19 -16.55 -5.36
N LEU A 110 10.13 -17.10 -4.58
CA LEU A 110 11.27 -16.39 -4.00
C LEU A 110 12.58 -16.86 -4.64
N PRO A 111 13.29 -16.01 -5.41
CA PRO A 111 14.59 -16.38 -5.96
C PRO A 111 15.67 -16.39 -4.86
N PRO A 112 16.78 -17.13 -5.05
CA PRO A 112 17.88 -17.19 -4.09
C PRO A 112 18.44 -15.82 -3.69
N SER A 113 18.47 -14.85 -4.60
CA SER A 113 18.91 -13.48 -4.32
C SER A 113 18.05 -12.80 -3.26
N LEU A 114 16.72 -12.99 -3.31
CA LEU A 114 15.80 -12.43 -2.34
C LEU A 114 15.91 -13.14 -0.98
N LEU A 115 15.98 -14.48 -1.00
CA LEU A 115 16.20 -15.25 0.23
C LEU A 115 17.50 -14.85 0.94
N HIS A 116 18.58 -14.65 0.18
CA HIS A 116 19.87 -14.22 0.73
C HIS A 116 19.83 -12.82 1.36
N VAL A 117 19.12 -11.86 0.75
CA VAL A 117 18.99 -10.49 1.31
C VAL A 117 18.37 -10.51 2.71
N TYR A 118 17.40 -11.40 2.94
CA TYR A 118 16.69 -11.51 4.22
C TYR A 118 17.28 -12.55 5.18
N ASP A 119 18.28 -13.29 4.76
CA ASP A 119 19.05 -14.22 5.59
C ASP A 119 20.49 -14.36 5.05
N PRO A 120 21.29 -13.28 5.13
CA PRO A 120 22.62 -13.25 4.52
C PRO A 120 23.61 -14.24 5.14
N ALA A 121 23.37 -14.65 6.38
CA ALA A 121 24.21 -15.62 7.09
C ALA A 121 23.71 -17.08 6.95
N GLY A 122 22.56 -17.31 6.28
CA GLY A 122 21.98 -18.63 6.12
C GLY A 122 21.55 -19.28 7.44
N GLN A 123 21.06 -18.48 8.39
CA GLN A 123 20.67 -18.95 9.73
C GLN A 123 19.27 -19.58 9.76
N GLY A 124 18.52 -19.50 8.66
CA GLY A 124 17.18 -20.05 8.56
C GLY A 124 16.12 -19.23 9.30
N ASN A 125 16.35 -17.94 9.50
CA ASN A 125 15.45 -16.99 10.17
C ASN A 125 14.86 -15.92 9.23
N GLY A 126 15.01 -16.10 7.92
CA GLY A 126 14.48 -15.20 6.88
C GLY A 126 13.09 -15.62 6.38
N LEU A 127 12.78 -15.18 5.15
CA LEU A 127 11.46 -15.40 4.52
C LEU A 127 11.02 -16.87 4.55
N GLY A 128 9.80 -17.12 5.03
CA GLY A 128 9.20 -18.45 5.15
C GLY A 128 9.76 -19.30 6.28
N ALA A 129 10.64 -18.75 7.14
CA ALA A 129 11.10 -19.44 8.33
C ALA A 129 9.98 -19.59 9.37
N ALA A 130 9.98 -20.72 10.11
CA ALA A 130 9.04 -20.89 11.22
C ALA A 130 9.40 -19.93 12.37
N LEU A 131 8.41 -19.25 12.94
CA LEU A 131 8.56 -18.29 14.02
C LEU A 131 7.56 -18.59 15.15
N GLY A 132 7.94 -19.56 16.02
CA GLY A 132 7.25 -19.75 17.30
C GLY A 132 5.90 -20.49 17.27
N GLY A 133 5.58 -21.27 16.23
CA GLY A 133 4.35 -22.07 16.16
C GLY A 133 4.10 -22.69 14.79
N GLU A 134 3.18 -23.68 14.72
CA GLU A 134 2.90 -24.42 13.48
C GLU A 134 2.36 -23.52 12.35
N ASP A 135 1.58 -22.46 12.69
CA ASP A 135 0.96 -21.53 11.72
C ASP A 135 1.70 -20.18 11.66
N ARG A 136 2.93 -20.10 12.18
CA ARG A 136 3.71 -18.86 12.24
C ARG A 136 4.93 -18.96 11.36
N HIS A 137 4.81 -18.44 10.13
CA HIS A 137 5.90 -18.41 9.16
C HIS A 137 6.14 -16.99 8.66
N VAL A 138 7.42 -16.60 8.61
CA VAL A 138 7.83 -15.24 8.23
C VAL A 138 7.26 -14.85 6.88
N LEU A 139 6.38 -13.85 6.89
CA LEU A 139 5.73 -13.24 5.72
C LEU A 139 5.06 -14.25 4.77
N GLU A 140 4.67 -15.41 5.27
CA GLU A 140 3.93 -16.40 4.50
C GLU A 140 2.45 -16.01 4.38
N HIS A 141 1.94 -16.05 3.17
CA HIS A 141 0.54 -15.73 2.90
C HIS A 141 -0.42 -16.59 3.72
N GLY A 142 -1.32 -15.95 4.45
CA GLY A 142 -2.30 -16.62 5.31
C GLY A 142 -1.81 -16.94 6.73
N SER A 143 -0.51 -16.77 7.03
CA SER A 143 0.00 -16.90 8.41
C SER A 143 -0.37 -15.69 9.27
N TRP A 144 -0.36 -15.84 10.59
CA TRP A 144 -0.49 -14.74 11.52
C TRP A 144 0.57 -13.66 11.27
N ASN A 145 1.75 -14.07 10.90
CA ASN A 145 2.89 -13.22 10.61
C ASN A 145 2.62 -12.22 9.48
N ALA A 146 1.93 -12.68 8.44
CA ALA A 146 1.54 -11.86 7.30
C ALA A 146 0.20 -11.12 7.49
N ALA A 147 -0.50 -11.34 8.61
CA ALA A 147 -1.73 -10.60 8.90
C ALA A 147 -1.45 -9.12 9.20
N ILE A 148 -2.41 -8.26 8.88
CA ILE A 148 -2.39 -6.85 9.25
C ILE A 148 -2.46 -6.75 10.78
N VAL A 149 -1.74 -5.79 11.37
CA VAL A 149 -1.79 -5.56 12.83
C VAL A 149 -3.21 -5.23 13.29
N ASP A 150 -3.60 -5.74 14.45
CA ASP A 150 -4.99 -5.68 14.96
C ASP A 150 -5.49 -4.24 15.16
N GLU A 151 -4.59 -3.29 15.41
CA GLU A 151 -4.93 -1.87 15.58
C GLU A 151 -5.45 -1.21 14.29
N LEU A 152 -5.16 -1.81 13.13
CA LEU A 152 -5.68 -1.37 11.84
C LEU A 152 -6.77 -2.35 11.42
N SER A 153 -8.02 -1.92 11.48
CA SER A 153 -9.19 -2.76 11.21
C SER A 153 -9.52 -2.75 9.71
N PRO A 154 -9.13 -3.77 8.92
CA PRO A 154 -9.58 -3.91 7.53
C PRO A 154 -11.10 -4.09 7.48
N GLU A 155 -11.74 -3.49 6.48
CA GLU A 155 -13.17 -3.66 6.22
C GLU A 155 -13.43 -4.60 5.04
N PRO A 156 -14.60 -5.26 4.97
CA PRO A 156 -14.92 -6.16 3.85
C PRO A 156 -14.92 -5.49 2.47
N SER A 157 -15.03 -4.16 2.43
CA SER A 157 -14.96 -3.36 1.21
C SER A 157 -13.52 -3.08 0.75
N ASP A 158 -12.53 -3.30 1.60
CA ASP A 158 -11.14 -3.06 1.28
C ASP A 158 -10.60 -4.10 0.30
N ILE A 159 -9.58 -3.71 -0.44
CA ILE A 159 -8.96 -4.54 -1.46
C ILE A 159 -7.64 -5.09 -0.92
N HIS A 160 -7.45 -6.40 -0.99
CA HIS A 160 -6.22 -7.06 -0.54
C HIS A 160 -5.41 -7.53 -1.74
N VAL A 161 -4.13 -7.16 -1.76
CA VAL A 161 -3.16 -7.57 -2.79
C VAL A 161 -1.93 -8.14 -2.11
N ALA A 162 -1.63 -9.39 -2.37
CA ALA A 162 -0.39 -10.01 -1.91
C ALA A 162 0.75 -9.71 -2.89
N LYS A 163 1.90 -9.29 -2.36
CA LYS A 163 3.15 -9.11 -3.09
C LYS A 163 4.27 -9.96 -2.50
N TYR A 164 5.31 -10.21 -3.27
CA TYR A 164 6.54 -10.89 -2.86
C TYR A 164 7.77 -10.30 -3.59
N ARG A 165 7.66 -9.00 -3.91
CA ARG A 165 8.72 -8.12 -4.43
C ARG A 165 8.68 -6.83 -3.64
N MET A 166 9.72 -5.99 -3.73
CA MET A 166 9.72 -4.67 -3.10
C MET A 166 8.57 -3.82 -3.62
N SER A 167 8.43 -3.72 -4.94
CA SER A 167 7.30 -3.04 -5.55
C SER A 167 6.08 -3.95 -5.69
N GLY A 168 4.91 -3.40 -5.41
CA GLY A 168 3.62 -4.04 -5.61
C GLY A 168 3.17 -4.12 -7.07
N PHE A 169 3.85 -3.48 -8.00
CA PHE A 169 3.51 -3.55 -9.42
C PHE A 169 4.08 -4.79 -10.12
N TRP A 170 5.02 -5.50 -9.49
CA TRP A 170 5.62 -6.69 -10.07
C TRP A 170 4.96 -7.98 -9.55
N ASP A 171 4.53 -8.81 -10.48
CA ASP A 171 3.94 -10.13 -10.22
C ASP A 171 2.65 -10.09 -9.38
N THR A 172 1.88 -8.97 -9.43
CA THR A 172 0.63 -8.80 -8.69
C THR A 172 -0.51 -8.28 -9.58
N PRO A 173 -1.76 -8.36 -9.16
CA PRO A 173 -2.89 -7.76 -9.87
C PRO A 173 -3.06 -6.25 -9.62
N LEU A 174 -2.17 -5.56 -8.90
CA LEU A 174 -2.36 -4.18 -8.44
C LEU A 174 -2.70 -3.23 -9.59
N GLU A 175 -1.90 -3.23 -10.67
CA GLU A 175 -2.12 -2.33 -11.81
C GLU A 175 -3.46 -2.59 -12.48
N SER A 176 -3.84 -3.85 -12.68
CA SER A 176 -5.13 -4.23 -13.26
C SER A 176 -6.30 -3.72 -12.42
N ILE A 177 -6.18 -3.79 -11.09
CA ILE A 177 -7.17 -3.29 -10.14
C ILE A 177 -7.27 -1.77 -10.25
N LEU A 178 -6.16 -1.04 -10.19
CA LEU A 178 -6.13 0.43 -10.28
C LEU A 178 -6.69 0.95 -11.59
N ARG A 179 -6.37 0.32 -12.71
CA ARG A 179 -6.95 0.64 -14.03
C ARG A 179 -8.45 0.40 -14.06
N ASN A 180 -8.93 -0.69 -13.46
CA ASN A 180 -10.35 -0.99 -13.41
C ASN A 180 -11.10 -0.01 -12.50
N LEU A 181 -10.50 0.42 -11.39
CA LEU A 181 -11.01 1.47 -10.51
C LEU A 181 -10.98 2.86 -11.17
N ARG A 182 -10.21 3.04 -12.24
CA ARG A 182 -9.98 4.31 -12.94
C ARG A 182 -9.30 5.35 -12.05
N CYS A 183 -8.40 4.90 -11.21
CA CYS A 183 -7.56 5.78 -10.41
C CYS A 183 -6.49 6.47 -11.27
N ASP A 184 -6.25 7.74 -10.99
CA ASP A 184 -5.14 8.52 -11.55
C ASP A 184 -4.17 8.94 -10.44
N THR A 185 -4.67 9.19 -9.22
CA THR A 185 -3.88 9.62 -8.06
C THR A 185 -3.80 8.53 -7.01
N LEU A 186 -2.59 8.25 -6.52
CA LEU A 186 -2.33 7.23 -5.52
C LEU A 186 -1.71 7.85 -4.27
N LEU A 187 -2.32 7.57 -3.11
CA LEU A 187 -1.82 7.93 -1.80
C LEU A 187 -1.01 6.75 -1.26
N PHE A 188 0.22 6.97 -0.80
CA PHE A 188 1.12 5.92 -0.31
C PHE A 188 1.36 6.05 1.18
N ALA A 189 1.21 4.93 1.90
CA ALA A 189 1.39 4.80 3.34
C ALA A 189 1.98 3.43 3.69
N GLY A 190 2.47 3.26 4.92
CA GLY A 190 2.96 1.99 5.45
C GLY A 190 4.48 1.92 5.61
N VAL A 191 5.03 0.71 5.56
CA VAL A 191 6.44 0.43 5.86
C VAL A 191 7.09 -0.49 4.81
N ASN A 192 8.44 -0.52 4.68
CA ASN A 192 9.32 0.59 5.10
C ASN A 192 9.28 1.68 4.02
N SER A 193 9.28 2.93 4.45
CA SER A 193 9.09 4.09 3.54
C SER A 193 10.15 4.16 2.45
N ASP A 194 11.40 3.82 2.76
CA ASP A 194 12.55 3.82 1.83
C ASP A 194 12.69 2.53 1.01
N GLN A 195 11.87 1.52 1.27
CA GLN A 195 11.93 0.20 0.64
C GLN A 195 10.63 -0.09 -0.14
N CYS A 196 9.70 -0.86 0.43
CA CYS A 196 8.47 -1.27 -0.26
C CYS A 196 7.59 -0.08 -0.68
N VAL A 197 7.49 0.94 0.17
CA VAL A 197 6.70 2.15 -0.15
C VAL A 197 7.35 2.90 -1.31
N LEU A 198 8.64 3.27 -1.19
CA LEU A 198 9.35 4.00 -2.26
C LEU A 198 9.38 3.20 -3.56
N SER A 199 9.67 1.89 -3.51
CA SER A 199 9.73 1.06 -4.72
C SER A 199 8.39 1.01 -5.44
N THR A 200 7.28 0.86 -4.69
CA THR A 200 5.94 0.83 -5.28
C THR A 200 5.56 2.22 -5.83
N LEU A 201 5.85 3.28 -5.10
CA LEU A 201 5.61 4.66 -5.53
C LEU A 201 6.40 5.01 -6.78
N THR A 202 7.66 4.62 -6.85
CA THR A 202 8.53 4.87 -8.02
C THR A 202 7.96 4.20 -9.28
N ASP A 203 7.55 2.93 -9.18
CA ASP A 203 6.95 2.24 -10.32
C ASP A 203 5.60 2.86 -10.71
N ALA A 204 4.77 3.25 -9.74
CA ALA A 204 3.53 3.98 -10.00
C ALA A 204 3.78 5.27 -10.80
N ALA A 205 4.76 6.08 -10.38
CA ALA A 205 5.13 7.30 -11.07
C ALA A 205 5.65 7.03 -12.49
N CYS A 206 6.46 5.97 -12.66
CA CYS A 206 6.97 5.56 -13.98
C CYS A 206 5.86 5.06 -14.92
N ILE A 207 4.79 4.47 -14.38
CA ILE A 207 3.61 4.04 -15.14
C ILE A 207 2.71 5.24 -15.50
N GLY A 208 2.81 6.35 -14.76
CA GLY A 208 2.10 7.61 -15.05
C GLY A 208 0.98 7.94 -14.04
N TYR A 209 0.99 7.36 -12.85
CA TYR A 209 0.13 7.80 -11.76
C TYR A 209 0.65 9.07 -11.07
N ASP A 210 -0.25 9.92 -10.60
CA ASP A 210 0.06 11.00 -9.68
C ASP A 210 0.29 10.42 -8.29
N CYS A 211 1.50 10.59 -7.72
CA CYS A 211 1.90 9.95 -6.49
C CYS A 211 2.01 10.93 -5.33
N ILE A 212 1.40 10.61 -4.19
CA ILE A 212 1.45 11.39 -2.96
C ILE A 212 1.86 10.47 -1.81
N MET A 213 3.01 10.69 -1.21
CA MET A 213 3.42 10.01 0.01
C MET A 213 2.86 10.74 1.23
N LEU A 214 2.20 10.02 2.13
CA LEU A 214 1.70 10.56 3.40
C LEU A 214 2.75 10.31 4.49
N ASP A 215 3.52 11.35 4.83
CA ASP A 215 4.75 11.24 5.63
C ASP A 215 4.51 10.79 7.08
N ASP A 216 3.41 11.22 7.69
CA ASP A 216 3.00 10.77 9.02
C ASP A 216 2.39 9.37 9.03
N CYS A 217 1.97 8.88 7.86
CA CYS A 217 1.42 7.54 7.64
C CYS A 217 2.46 6.56 7.04
N ALA A 218 3.72 6.98 6.86
CA ALA A 218 4.79 6.14 6.31
C ALA A 218 6.06 6.26 7.15
N ALA A 219 6.68 5.13 7.49
CA ALA A 219 7.88 5.12 8.31
C ALA A 219 8.82 3.98 7.93
N THR A 220 10.01 3.97 8.53
CA THR A 220 11.01 2.92 8.29
C THR A 220 11.81 2.60 9.53
N THR A 221 12.25 1.35 9.65
CA THR A 221 13.24 0.89 10.63
C THR A 221 14.69 1.10 10.17
N SER A 222 14.87 1.61 8.94
CA SER A 222 16.18 1.99 8.41
C SER A 222 16.75 3.22 9.13
N PRO A 223 18.07 3.51 9.01
CA PRO A 223 18.66 4.73 9.54
C PRO A 223 17.93 6.01 9.04
N GLY A 224 17.86 7.05 9.88
CA GLY A 224 17.06 8.26 9.60
C GLY A 224 17.37 8.94 8.25
N PHE A 225 18.63 8.88 7.79
CA PHE A 225 18.98 9.41 6.48
C PHE A 225 18.27 8.72 5.30
N CYS A 226 17.83 7.46 5.47
CA CYS A 226 17.04 6.76 4.44
C CYS A 226 15.65 7.39 4.30
N ALA A 227 15.00 7.71 5.41
CA ALA A 227 13.71 8.42 5.40
C ALA A 227 13.86 9.82 4.78
N ASP A 228 14.92 10.55 5.14
CA ASP A 228 15.20 11.88 4.57
C ASP A 228 15.44 11.82 3.06
N ALA A 229 16.23 10.85 2.60
CA ALA A 229 16.46 10.61 1.18
C ALA A 229 15.18 10.24 0.45
N THR A 230 14.30 9.44 1.06
CA THR A 230 13.01 9.07 0.51
C THR A 230 12.12 10.29 0.31
N ARG A 231 11.93 11.13 1.33
CA ARG A 231 11.18 12.40 1.22
C ARG A 231 11.74 13.30 0.12
N TYR A 232 13.07 13.42 0.07
CA TYR A 232 13.73 14.20 -0.97
C TYR A 232 13.45 13.64 -2.36
N ASN A 233 13.64 12.34 -2.59
CA ASN A 233 13.45 11.69 -3.87
C ASN A 233 12.00 11.77 -4.34
N VAL A 234 11.03 11.53 -3.44
CA VAL A 234 9.61 11.61 -3.79
C VAL A 234 9.27 13.00 -4.32
N ARG A 235 9.55 14.06 -3.56
CA ARG A 235 9.23 15.44 -3.97
C ARG A 235 10.05 15.95 -5.16
N GLN A 236 11.22 15.37 -5.39
CA GLN A 236 12.13 15.83 -6.46
C GLN A 236 11.87 15.11 -7.78
N CYS A 237 11.42 13.83 -7.75
CA CYS A 237 11.42 12.96 -8.91
C CYS A 237 10.07 12.33 -9.22
N TYR A 238 9.23 12.06 -8.21
CA TYR A 238 8.12 11.11 -8.37
C TYR A 238 6.74 11.66 -8.04
N GLY A 239 6.63 12.75 -7.25
CA GLY A 239 5.34 13.26 -6.87
C GLY A 239 5.40 14.29 -5.74
N ALA A 240 4.54 14.17 -4.75
CA ALA A 240 4.45 15.09 -3.62
C ALA A 240 4.51 14.36 -2.28
N VAL A 241 4.87 15.10 -1.24
CA VAL A 241 4.84 14.66 0.16
C VAL A 241 3.83 15.52 0.91
N ALA A 242 2.85 14.88 1.54
CA ALA A 242 1.81 15.51 2.36
C ALA A 242 1.68 14.77 3.69
N THR A 243 0.67 15.11 4.50
CA THR A 243 0.35 14.37 5.72
C THR A 243 -1.08 13.83 5.70
N GLY A 244 -1.31 12.70 6.38
CA GLY A 244 -2.65 12.16 6.62
C GLY A 244 -3.50 13.12 7.46
N ALA A 245 -2.89 13.83 8.39
CA ALA A 245 -3.56 14.83 9.23
C ALA A 245 -4.12 16.00 8.39
N ASP A 246 -3.34 16.53 7.44
CA ASP A 246 -3.81 17.58 6.52
C ASP A 246 -4.91 17.04 5.60
N LEU A 247 -4.79 15.79 5.16
CA LEU A 247 -5.81 15.16 4.33
C LEU A 247 -7.13 14.98 5.10
N ILE A 248 -7.10 14.52 6.36
CA ILE A 248 -8.30 14.44 7.20
C ILE A 248 -8.98 15.81 7.31
N THR A 249 -8.18 16.86 7.55
CA THR A 249 -8.69 18.24 7.64
C THR A 249 -9.35 18.68 6.32
N ALA A 250 -8.77 18.32 5.19
CA ALA A 250 -9.31 18.68 3.88
C ALA A 250 -10.58 17.87 3.47
N LEU A 251 -10.85 16.75 4.16
CA LEU A 251 -12.03 15.91 3.93
C LEU A 251 -13.24 16.29 4.81
N THR A 252 -13.07 17.18 5.78
CA THR A 252 -14.14 17.69 6.66
C THR A 252 -14.80 18.91 6.05
#